data_c23756fd4b2f38ea0d64c23bf2aaeb9e
#
_entry.id   c23756fd4b2f38ea0d64c23bf2aaeb9e
#
_cell.length_a   1.000
_cell.length_b   1.000
_cell.length_c   1.000
_cell.angle_alpha   90.00
_cell.angle_beta   90.00
_cell.angle_gamma   90.00
#
_symmetry.space_group_name_H-M   'P 1'
#
loop_
_entity.id
_entity.type
_entity.pdbx_description
1 polymer ?
#
loop_
_entity_poly.entity_id
_entity_poly.type
_entity_poly.pdbx_seq_one_letter_code
_entity_poly.pdbx_strand_id
1 'polypeptide(L)'
;MNFDRVRHALRGAVFNFLRQPGRALEAYRDSHRADPGHPGTLRMLGWLEAQQKHWPEAEAWFVRAVEVEPDDAHTWFNLGYVRDQGGMDEAAIAAFRRATELNPNNDRAWYGLGMLHARHGRHREAAAALTEAGKLQPMNGLAWYALGMAWQHCNEPAKVTEVIEHTLTHDPQTARRLIRDTDRSDYAHRLG
;
A
#
# COMPACT_ATOMS: atom_id res chain seq x y z
N MET A 1 -31.89 -6.88 -9.94
CA MET A 1 -30.74 -6.13 -10.52
C MET A 1 -31.18 -4.69 -10.72
N ASN A 2 -30.49 -3.71 -10.13
CA ASN A 2 -30.89 -2.29 -10.22
C ASN A 2 -30.34 -1.70 -11.53
N PHE A 3 -31.19 -1.56 -12.56
CA PHE A 3 -30.78 -1.08 -13.88
C PHE A 3 -30.23 0.36 -13.86
N ASP A 4 -30.82 1.23 -13.04
CA ASP A 4 -30.35 2.62 -12.94
C ASP A 4 -28.94 2.69 -12.37
N ARG A 5 -28.66 1.91 -11.32
CA ARG A 5 -27.29 1.78 -10.78
C ARG A 5 -26.32 1.34 -11.88
N VAL A 6 -26.64 0.28 -12.62
CA VAL A 6 -25.75 -0.26 -13.66
C VAL A 6 -25.51 0.75 -14.76
N ARG A 7 -26.56 1.43 -15.24
CA ARG A 7 -26.45 2.47 -16.28
C ARG A 7 -25.53 3.60 -15.83
N HIS A 8 -25.68 4.08 -14.61
CA HIS A 8 -24.84 5.16 -14.06
C HIS A 8 -23.41 4.70 -13.83
N ALA A 9 -23.19 3.48 -13.34
CA ALA A 9 -21.85 2.92 -13.17
C ALA A 9 -21.11 2.76 -14.51
N LEU A 10 -21.80 2.28 -15.56
CA LEU A 10 -21.23 2.20 -16.90
C LEU A 10 -20.85 3.58 -17.46
N ARG A 11 -21.71 4.59 -17.28
CA ARG A 11 -21.42 5.97 -17.66
C ARG A 11 -20.19 6.49 -16.92
N GLY A 12 -20.08 6.21 -15.64
CA GLY A 12 -18.92 6.54 -14.83
C GLY A 12 -17.63 5.87 -15.32
N ALA A 13 -17.68 4.58 -15.66
CA ALA A 13 -16.55 3.86 -16.21
C ALA A 13 -16.07 4.45 -17.57
N VAL A 14 -17.00 4.84 -18.44
CA VAL A 14 -16.68 5.52 -19.71
C VAL A 14 -15.98 6.86 -19.45
N PHE A 15 -16.51 7.70 -18.55
CA PHE A 15 -15.87 8.98 -18.23
C PHE A 15 -14.51 8.80 -17.57
N ASN A 16 -14.33 7.77 -16.75
CA ASN A 16 -13.04 7.46 -16.18
C ASN A 16 -12.02 7.04 -17.26
N PHE A 17 -12.44 6.19 -18.20
CA PHE A 17 -11.61 5.80 -19.35
C PHE A 17 -11.22 7.03 -20.19
N LEU A 18 -12.13 7.97 -20.40
CA LEU A 18 -11.89 9.23 -21.11
C LEU A 18 -11.10 10.27 -20.30
N ARG A 19 -10.59 9.90 -19.14
CA ARG A 19 -9.85 10.78 -18.20
C ARG A 19 -10.62 12.04 -17.81
N GLN A 20 -11.93 11.90 -17.59
CA GLN A 20 -12.82 12.95 -17.12
C GLN A 20 -13.27 12.66 -15.68
N PRO A 21 -12.38 12.82 -14.67
CA PRO A 21 -12.63 12.35 -13.30
C PRO A 21 -13.85 13.01 -12.63
N GLY A 22 -14.09 14.29 -12.88
CA GLY A 22 -15.26 15.01 -12.35
C GLY A 22 -16.58 14.40 -12.84
N ARG A 23 -16.68 14.13 -14.14
CA ARG A 23 -17.87 13.49 -14.73
C ARG A 23 -18.03 12.04 -14.29
N ALA A 24 -16.92 11.33 -14.12
CA ALA A 24 -16.93 9.97 -13.57
C ALA A 24 -17.50 9.99 -12.16
N LEU A 25 -17.02 10.91 -11.32
CA LEU A 25 -17.47 11.05 -9.93
C LEU A 25 -18.97 11.33 -9.84
N GLU A 26 -19.49 12.26 -10.64
CA GLU A 26 -20.93 12.53 -10.70
C GLU A 26 -21.74 11.28 -11.10
N ALA A 27 -21.30 10.57 -12.14
CA ALA A 27 -21.99 9.36 -12.58
C ALA A 27 -21.97 8.25 -11.52
N TYR A 28 -20.88 8.09 -10.77
CA TYR A 28 -20.84 7.12 -9.66
C TYR A 28 -21.65 7.60 -8.43
N ARG A 29 -21.77 8.91 -8.19
CA ARG A 29 -22.69 9.45 -7.20
C ARG A 29 -24.16 9.17 -7.58
N ASP A 30 -24.51 9.27 -8.86
CA ASP A 30 -25.85 8.85 -9.35
C ASP A 30 -26.06 7.34 -9.16
N SER A 31 -25.04 6.53 -9.46
CA SER A 31 -25.07 5.08 -9.20
C SER A 31 -25.29 4.77 -7.71
N HIS A 32 -24.62 5.53 -6.83
CA HIS A 32 -24.78 5.41 -5.39
C HIS A 32 -26.17 5.81 -4.92
N ARG A 33 -26.77 6.88 -5.47
CA ARG A 33 -28.16 7.25 -5.13
C ARG A 33 -29.15 6.16 -5.50
N ALA A 34 -28.91 5.45 -6.61
CA ALA A 34 -29.77 4.34 -7.04
C ALA A 34 -29.60 3.08 -6.19
N ASP A 35 -28.38 2.84 -5.64
CA ASP A 35 -28.08 1.69 -4.79
C ASP A 35 -26.95 2.07 -3.78
N PRO A 36 -27.32 2.59 -2.60
CA PRO A 36 -26.37 3.12 -1.62
C PRO A 36 -25.43 2.07 -1.00
N GLY A 37 -25.84 0.79 -1.01
CA GLY A 37 -25.08 -0.31 -0.41
C GLY A 37 -24.18 -1.06 -1.39
N HIS A 38 -24.12 -0.64 -2.66
CA HIS A 38 -23.34 -1.41 -3.65
C HIS A 38 -21.82 -1.22 -3.47
N PRO A 39 -21.07 -2.26 -3.06
CA PRO A 39 -19.67 -2.12 -2.65
C PRO A 39 -18.77 -1.65 -3.79
N GLY A 40 -18.99 -2.14 -5.02
CA GLY A 40 -18.23 -1.69 -6.18
C GLY A 40 -18.37 -0.19 -6.47
N THR A 41 -19.57 0.38 -6.25
CA THR A 41 -19.81 1.82 -6.40
C THR A 41 -19.06 2.61 -5.32
N LEU A 42 -19.13 2.15 -4.06
CA LEU A 42 -18.43 2.76 -2.94
C LEU A 42 -16.91 2.77 -3.16
N ARG A 43 -16.33 1.64 -3.60
CA ARG A 43 -14.91 1.55 -3.94
C ARG A 43 -14.51 2.51 -5.05
N MET A 44 -15.31 2.63 -6.09
CA MET A 44 -15.02 3.55 -7.21
C MET A 44 -15.10 5.01 -6.78
N LEU A 45 -16.03 5.39 -5.94
CA LEU A 45 -16.09 6.74 -5.35
C LEU A 45 -14.84 7.02 -4.52
N GLY A 46 -14.47 6.11 -3.62
CA GLY A 46 -13.26 6.24 -2.81
C GLY A 46 -11.99 6.36 -3.66
N TRP A 47 -11.87 5.55 -4.71
CA TRP A 47 -10.72 5.59 -5.61
C TRP A 47 -10.65 6.92 -6.41
N LEU A 48 -11.78 7.41 -6.92
CA LEU A 48 -11.84 8.68 -7.68
C LEU A 48 -11.52 9.89 -6.79
N GLU A 49 -12.00 9.92 -5.54
CA GLU A 49 -11.64 10.97 -4.58
C GLU A 49 -10.14 10.88 -4.21
N ALA A 50 -9.61 9.68 -4.00
CA ALA A 50 -8.18 9.49 -3.71
C ALA A 50 -7.28 9.95 -4.86
N GLN A 51 -7.67 9.75 -6.12
CA GLN A 51 -6.94 10.26 -7.27
C GLN A 51 -6.87 11.79 -7.30
N GLN A 52 -7.86 12.47 -6.76
CA GLN A 52 -7.90 13.92 -6.62
C GLN A 52 -7.26 14.40 -5.32
N LYS A 53 -6.71 13.47 -4.51
CA LYS A 53 -6.12 13.72 -3.20
C LYS A 53 -7.12 14.27 -2.16
N HIS A 54 -8.40 14.01 -2.36
CA HIS A 54 -9.45 14.30 -1.39
C HIS A 54 -9.49 13.18 -0.35
N TRP A 55 -8.46 13.15 0.54
CA TRP A 55 -8.24 12.04 1.44
C TRP A 55 -9.39 11.77 2.42
N PRO A 56 -10.02 12.80 3.04
CA PRO A 56 -11.15 12.58 3.95
C PRO A 56 -12.38 11.99 3.25
N GLU A 57 -12.70 12.46 2.04
CA GLU A 57 -13.83 11.96 1.25
C GLU A 57 -13.57 10.53 0.77
N ALA A 58 -12.34 10.25 0.33
CA ALA A 58 -11.93 8.92 -0.07
C ALA A 58 -12.01 7.91 1.09
N GLU A 59 -11.54 8.31 2.28
CA GLU A 59 -11.66 7.50 3.49
C GLU A 59 -13.11 7.18 3.80
N ALA A 60 -13.99 8.19 3.82
CA ALA A 60 -15.40 7.99 4.12
C ALA A 60 -16.06 6.95 3.20
N TRP A 61 -15.71 6.95 1.91
CA TRP A 61 -16.21 5.95 0.96
C TRP A 61 -15.64 4.56 1.20
N PHE A 62 -14.33 4.44 1.47
CA PHE A 62 -13.72 3.14 1.74
C PHE A 62 -14.17 2.56 3.09
N VAL A 63 -14.39 3.37 4.13
CA VAL A 63 -14.98 2.91 5.39
C VAL A 63 -16.35 2.26 5.14
N ARG A 64 -17.23 2.93 4.41
CA ARG A 64 -18.52 2.34 4.04
C ARG A 64 -18.38 1.07 3.19
N ALA A 65 -17.35 1.01 2.34
CA ALA A 65 -17.12 -0.18 1.52
C ALA A 65 -16.70 -1.40 2.37
N VAL A 66 -15.83 -1.21 3.38
CA VAL A 66 -15.43 -2.30 4.28
C VAL A 66 -16.53 -2.68 5.28
N GLU A 67 -17.48 -1.78 5.59
CA GLU A 67 -18.67 -2.11 6.37
C GLU A 67 -19.61 -3.06 5.61
N VAL A 68 -19.70 -2.90 4.28
CA VAL A 68 -20.52 -3.75 3.41
C VAL A 68 -19.81 -5.06 3.06
N GLU A 69 -18.52 -5.02 2.76
CA GLU A 69 -17.70 -6.19 2.43
C GLU A 69 -16.45 -6.23 3.33
N PRO A 70 -16.58 -6.72 4.59
CA PRO A 70 -15.49 -6.71 5.57
C PRO A 70 -14.32 -7.64 5.24
N ASP A 71 -14.50 -8.58 4.31
CA ASP A 71 -13.50 -9.57 3.92
C ASP A 71 -12.81 -9.24 2.58
N ASP A 72 -13.06 -8.05 1.99
CA ASP A 72 -12.35 -7.60 0.80
C ASP A 72 -11.00 -6.98 1.15
N ALA A 73 -9.93 -7.79 1.08
CA ALA A 73 -8.55 -7.37 1.33
C ALA A 73 -8.11 -6.15 0.50
N HIS A 74 -8.62 -6.04 -0.73
CA HIS A 74 -8.26 -4.93 -1.61
C HIS A 74 -8.84 -3.60 -1.12
N THR A 75 -10.06 -3.60 -0.61
CA THR A 75 -10.67 -2.40 -0.02
C THR A 75 -9.94 -1.98 1.25
N TRP A 76 -9.55 -2.93 2.12
CA TRP A 76 -8.74 -2.64 3.30
C TRP A 76 -7.37 -2.06 2.95
N PHE A 77 -6.72 -2.57 1.90
CA PHE A 77 -5.47 -1.99 1.41
C PHE A 77 -5.66 -0.53 0.95
N ASN A 78 -6.71 -0.25 0.15
CA ASN A 78 -7.00 1.10 -0.31
C ASN A 78 -7.33 2.06 0.84
N LEU A 79 -8.07 1.59 1.84
CA LEU A 79 -8.35 2.35 3.07
C LEU A 79 -7.06 2.67 3.82
N GLY A 80 -6.16 1.69 3.96
CA GLY A 80 -4.84 1.88 4.56
C GLY A 80 -4.02 2.93 3.82
N TYR A 81 -3.98 2.86 2.49
CA TYR A 81 -3.28 3.82 1.65
C TYR A 81 -3.82 5.25 1.82
N VAL A 82 -5.15 5.42 1.78
CA VAL A 82 -5.78 6.74 1.94
C VAL A 82 -5.51 7.32 3.33
N ARG A 83 -5.56 6.49 4.37
CA ARG A 83 -5.25 6.91 5.74
C ARG A 83 -3.79 7.32 5.92
N ASP A 84 -2.86 6.56 5.31
CA ASP A 84 -1.43 6.94 5.29
C ASP A 84 -1.22 8.28 4.60
N GLN A 85 -1.80 8.49 3.43
CA GLN A 85 -1.72 9.77 2.72
C GLN A 85 -2.41 10.92 3.45
N GLY A 86 -3.43 10.62 4.23
CA GLY A 86 -4.14 11.57 5.10
C GLY A 86 -3.46 11.83 6.45
N GLY A 87 -2.32 11.18 6.74
CA GLY A 87 -1.59 11.33 7.99
C GLY A 87 -2.22 10.63 9.20
N MET A 88 -3.11 9.66 8.96
CA MET A 88 -3.80 8.88 10.00
C MET A 88 -3.05 7.56 10.25
N ASP A 89 -1.80 7.65 10.68
CA ASP A 89 -0.83 6.56 10.69
C ASP A 89 -1.32 5.30 11.43
N GLU A 90 -1.83 5.42 12.66
CA GLU A 90 -2.30 4.25 13.42
C GLU A 90 -3.53 3.59 12.78
N ALA A 91 -4.43 4.38 12.21
CA ALA A 91 -5.57 3.87 11.48
C ALA A 91 -5.15 3.18 10.16
N ALA A 92 -4.10 3.70 9.50
CA ALA A 92 -3.51 3.09 8.32
C ALA A 92 -2.85 1.74 8.64
N ILE A 93 -2.09 1.66 9.76
CA ILE A 93 -1.51 0.40 10.25
C ILE A 93 -2.59 -0.66 10.48
N ALA A 94 -3.69 -0.29 11.15
CA ALA A 94 -4.80 -1.21 11.38
C ALA A 94 -5.41 -1.73 10.05
N ALA A 95 -5.59 -0.85 9.07
CA ALA A 95 -6.16 -1.20 7.77
C ALA A 95 -5.22 -2.09 6.95
N PHE A 96 -3.91 -1.77 6.88
CA PHE A 96 -2.94 -2.63 6.20
C PHE A 96 -2.78 -3.99 6.87
N ARG A 97 -2.80 -4.05 8.22
CA ARG A 97 -2.79 -5.33 8.94
C ARG A 97 -4.00 -6.18 8.54
N ARG A 98 -5.21 -5.60 8.54
CA ARG A 98 -6.40 -6.33 8.10
C ARG A 98 -6.28 -6.80 6.65
N ALA A 99 -5.72 -5.98 5.76
CA ALA A 99 -5.47 -6.37 4.37
C ALA A 99 -4.51 -7.57 4.26
N THR A 100 -3.43 -7.61 5.07
CA THR A 100 -2.47 -8.73 5.08
C THR A 100 -3.02 -10.00 5.73
N GLU A 101 -3.91 -9.88 6.73
CA GLU A 101 -4.62 -11.01 7.32
C GLU A 101 -5.57 -11.67 6.31
N LEU A 102 -6.29 -10.87 5.52
CA LEU A 102 -7.24 -11.35 4.52
C LEU A 102 -6.53 -11.87 3.25
N ASN A 103 -5.44 -11.24 2.87
CA ASN A 103 -4.61 -11.65 1.72
C ASN A 103 -3.13 -11.55 2.08
N PRO A 104 -2.51 -12.62 2.58
CA PRO A 104 -1.08 -12.64 2.90
C PRO A 104 -0.16 -12.41 1.70
N ASN A 105 -0.65 -12.55 0.48
CA ASN A 105 0.12 -12.32 -0.75
C ASN A 105 0.07 -10.85 -1.23
N ASN A 106 -0.47 -9.94 -0.45
CA ASN A 106 -0.50 -8.52 -0.79
C ASN A 106 0.82 -7.84 -0.38
N ASP A 107 1.81 -7.88 -1.26
CA ASP A 107 3.14 -7.28 -1.08
C ASP A 107 3.08 -5.78 -0.75
N ARG A 108 2.15 -5.05 -1.37
CA ARG A 108 1.99 -3.61 -1.15
C ARG A 108 1.46 -3.31 0.25
N ALA A 109 0.55 -4.14 0.78
CA ALA A 109 0.05 -3.97 2.13
C ALA A 109 1.14 -4.24 3.17
N TRP A 110 1.95 -5.30 2.98
CA TRP A 110 3.12 -5.58 3.79
C TRP A 110 4.15 -4.44 3.74
N TYR A 111 4.44 -3.92 2.55
CA TYR A 111 5.35 -2.79 2.39
C TYR A 111 4.84 -1.53 3.12
N GLY A 112 3.57 -1.17 2.91
CA GLY A 112 2.93 -0.03 3.58
C GLY A 112 2.98 -0.16 5.11
N LEU A 113 2.64 -1.34 5.63
CA LEU A 113 2.72 -1.66 7.06
C LEU A 113 4.14 -1.49 7.60
N GLY A 114 5.13 -2.02 6.88
CA GLY A 114 6.54 -1.91 7.26
C GLY A 114 7.05 -0.47 7.28
N MET A 115 6.70 0.33 6.27
CA MET A 115 7.09 1.74 6.18
C MET A 115 6.46 2.58 7.31
N LEU A 116 5.20 2.32 7.65
CA LEU A 116 4.53 2.98 8.77
C LEU A 116 5.19 2.62 10.11
N HIS A 117 5.48 1.35 10.34
CA HIS A 117 6.21 0.93 11.54
C HIS A 117 7.60 1.59 11.62
N ALA A 118 8.35 1.67 10.50
CA ALA A 118 9.65 2.34 10.46
C ALA A 118 9.55 3.83 10.80
N ARG A 119 8.54 4.53 10.27
CA ARG A 119 8.26 5.96 10.55
C ARG A 119 8.03 6.21 12.04
N HIS A 120 7.42 5.25 12.74
CA HIS A 120 7.17 5.31 14.18
C HIS A 120 8.29 4.73 15.05
N GLY A 121 9.47 4.43 14.49
CA GLY A 121 10.59 3.85 15.22
C GLY A 121 10.38 2.40 15.69
N ARG A 122 9.30 1.75 15.26
CA ARG A 122 9.00 0.34 15.53
C ARG A 122 9.76 -0.56 14.55
N HIS A 123 11.11 -0.52 14.66
CA HIS A 123 11.99 -1.10 13.64
C HIS A 123 11.92 -2.62 13.54
N ARG A 124 11.61 -3.35 14.63
CA ARG A 124 11.45 -4.81 14.59
C ARG A 124 10.18 -5.22 13.84
N GLU A 125 9.08 -4.52 14.10
CA GLU A 125 7.81 -4.71 13.40
C GLU A 125 7.94 -4.29 11.92
N ALA A 126 8.67 -3.21 11.66
CA ALA A 126 8.99 -2.81 10.30
C ALA A 126 9.74 -3.91 9.54
N ALA A 127 10.80 -4.45 10.14
CA ALA A 127 11.59 -5.52 9.54
C ALA A 127 10.76 -6.79 9.28
N ALA A 128 9.87 -7.16 10.21
CA ALA A 128 8.99 -8.31 10.02
C ALA A 128 8.07 -8.12 8.80
N ALA A 129 7.40 -6.97 8.69
CA ALA A 129 6.51 -6.69 7.57
C ALA A 129 7.27 -6.55 6.23
N LEU A 130 8.43 -5.87 6.23
CA LEU A 130 9.26 -5.70 5.02
C LEU A 130 9.88 -7.02 4.55
N THR A 131 10.13 -7.97 5.46
CA THR A 131 10.57 -9.32 5.09
C THR A 131 9.51 -10.02 4.25
N GLU A 132 8.24 -9.94 4.65
CA GLU A 132 7.15 -10.54 3.86
C GLU A 132 6.98 -9.82 2.51
N ALA A 133 7.06 -8.49 2.49
CA ALA A 133 7.05 -7.74 1.22
C ALA A 133 8.20 -8.15 0.28
N GLY A 134 9.42 -8.29 0.81
CA GLY A 134 10.59 -8.71 0.03
C GLY A 134 10.48 -10.15 -0.50
N LYS A 135 9.97 -11.08 0.30
CA LYS A 135 9.72 -12.47 -0.15
C LYS A 135 8.72 -12.53 -1.31
N LEU A 136 7.65 -11.72 -1.24
CA LEU A 136 6.62 -11.66 -2.28
C LEU A 136 7.13 -10.97 -3.56
N GLN A 137 8.03 -10.02 -3.43
CA GLN A 137 8.63 -9.26 -4.53
C GLN A 137 10.17 -9.22 -4.41
N PRO A 138 10.88 -10.32 -4.75
CA PRO A 138 12.32 -10.43 -4.55
C PRO A 138 13.14 -9.37 -5.29
N MET A 139 12.62 -8.81 -6.38
CA MET A 139 13.25 -7.77 -7.19
C MET A 139 12.89 -6.34 -6.75
N ASN A 140 12.10 -6.18 -5.68
CA ASN A 140 11.73 -4.85 -5.18
C ASN A 140 12.84 -4.29 -4.28
N GLY A 141 13.81 -3.60 -4.88
CA GLY A 141 14.93 -2.98 -4.17
C GLY A 141 14.50 -2.02 -3.05
N LEU A 142 13.34 -1.32 -3.21
CA LEU A 142 12.86 -0.41 -2.16
C LEU A 142 12.49 -1.16 -0.88
N ALA A 143 11.83 -2.32 -1.00
CA ALA A 143 11.46 -3.14 0.16
C ALA A 143 12.71 -3.70 0.84
N TRP A 144 13.68 -4.20 0.08
CA TRP A 144 14.95 -4.71 0.61
C TRP A 144 15.80 -3.63 1.25
N TYR A 145 15.88 -2.44 0.63
CA TYR A 145 16.56 -1.32 1.25
C TYR A 145 15.95 -0.93 2.60
N ALA A 146 14.62 -0.78 2.63
CA ALA A 146 13.91 -0.45 3.87
C ALA A 146 14.10 -1.53 4.95
N LEU A 147 14.11 -2.82 4.55
CA LEU A 147 14.41 -3.94 5.45
C LEU A 147 15.81 -3.85 6.04
N GLY A 148 16.82 -3.60 5.21
CA GLY A 148 18.19 -3.44 5.67
C GLY A 148 18.35 -2.29 6.66
N MET A 149 17.71 -1.15 6.37
CA MET A 149 17.70 0.00 7.29
C MET A 149 16.96 -0.30 8.59
N ALA A 150 15.86 -1.05 8.54
CA ALA A 150 15.14 -1.46 9.75
C ALA A 150 16.01 -2.36 10.64
N TRP A 151 16.75 -3.32 10.07
CA TRP A 151 17.69 -4.15 10.80
C TRP A 151 18.91 -3.37 11.32
N GLN A 152 19.39 -2.37 10.58
CA GLN A 152 20.44 -1.46 11.05
C GLN A 152 20.00 -0.71 12.31
N HIS A 153 18.80 -0.18 12.32
CA HIS A 153 18.22 0.48 13.51
C HIS A 153 17.96 -0.47 14.68
N CYS A 154 17.78 -1.76 14.41
CA CYS A 154 17.69 -2.79 15.44
C CYS A 154 19.07 -3.21 15.99
N ASN A 155 20.17 -2.73 15.43
CA ASN A 155 21.54 -3.16 15.71
C ASN A 155 21.74 -4.67 15.48
N GLU A 156 21.22 -5.17 14.33
CA GLU A 156 21.28 -6.58 13.92
C GLU A 156 22.19 -6.74 12.67
N PRO A 157 23.54 -6.60 12.82
CA PRO A 157 24.46 -6.55 11.68
C PRO A 157 24.46 -7.82 10.83
N ALA A 158 24.19 -8.98 11.41
CA ALA A 158 24.06 -10.22 10.66
C ALA A 158 22.90 -10.18 9.69
N LYS A 159 21.76 -9.62 10.10
CA LYS A 159 20.57 -9.44 9.26
C LYS A 159 20.80 -8.41 8.15
N VAL A 160 21.53 -7.33 8.45
CA VAL A 160 21.95 -6.37 7.43
C VAL A 160 22.81 -7.06 6.37
N THR A 161 23.76 -7.93 6.79
CA THR A 161 24.56 -8.75 5.88
C THR A 161 23.70 -9.61 4.95
N GLU A 162 22.73 -10.36 5.48
CA GLU A 162 21.82 -11.18 4.69
C GLU A 162 21.10 -10.35 3.59
N VAL A 163 20.65 -9.15 3.94
CA VAL A 163 19.97 -8.25 3.00
C VAL A 163 20.95 -7.71 1.94
N ILE A 164 22.17 -7.34 2.33
CA ILE A 164 23.21 -6.91 1.38
C ILE A 164 23.52 -8.03 0.38
N GLU A 165 23.74 -9.26 0.84
CA GLU A 165 24.02 -10.41 -0.03
C GLU A 165 22.88 -10.67 -1.02
N HIS A 166 21.64 -10.60 -0.55
CA HIS A 166 20.48 -10.71 -1.43
C HIS A 166 20.48 -9.62 -2.51
N THR A 167 20.69 -8.36 -2.10
CA THR A 167 20.64 -7.23 -3.04
C THR A 167 21.82 -7.18 -3.99
N LEU A 168 23.01 -7.63 -3.58
CA LEU A 168 24.17 -7.77 -4.48
C LEU A 168 23.85 -8.68 -5.68
N THR A 169 23.02 -9.71 -5.48
CA THR A 169 22.66 -10.66 -6.52
C THR A 169 21.54 -10.14 -7.43
N HIS A 170 20.55 -9.43 -6.86
CA HIS A 170 19.29 -9.10 -7.53
C HIS A 170 19.15 -7.63 -7.92
N ASP A 171 19.74 -6.72 -7.13
CA ASP A 171 19.73 -5.27 -7.36
C ASP A 171 21.02 -4.63 -6.82
N PRO A 172 22.12 -4.66 -7.60
CA PRO A 172 23.41 -4.10 -7.18
C PRO A 172 23.39 -2.61 -6.85
N GLN A 173 22.43 -1.85 -7.40
CA GLN A 173 22.30 -0.42 -7.08
C GLN A 173 21.79 -0.23 -5.65
N THR A 174 20.77 -0.98 -5.28
CA THR A 174 20.26 -1.02 -3.90
C THR A 174 21.32 -1.53 -2.93
N ALA A 175 22.09 -2.56 -3.29
CA ALA A 175 23.20 -3.03 -2.48
C ALA A 175 24.24 -1.93 -2.20
N ARG A 176 24.68 -1.22 -3.23
CA ARG A 176 25.64 -0.08 -3.10
C ARG A 176 25.13 0.99 -2.14
N ARG A 177 23.83 1.33 -2.28
CA ARG A 177 23.20 2.31 -1.40
C ARG A 177 23.16 1.81 0.05
N LEU A 178 22.75 0.57 0.26
CA LEU A 178 22.63 -0.02 1.60
C LEU A 178 24.00 -0.13 2.28
N ILE A 179 25.03 -0.62 1.57
CA ILE A 179 26.42 -0.71 2.07
C ILE A 179 26.92 0.65 2.55
N ARG A 180 26.70 1.69 1.78
CA ARG A 180 27.10 3.06 2.14
C ARG A 180 26.32 3.57 3.37
N ASP A 181 24.99 3.40 3.36
CA ASP A 181 24.11 4.01 4.35
C ASP A 181 24.13 3.23 5.69
N THR A 182 24.68 1.99 5.70
CA THR A 182 24.93 1.18 6.91
C THR A 182 26.41 1.12 7.33
N ASP A 183 27.27 1.92 6.66
CA ASP A 183 28.73 1.97 6.89
C ASP A 183 29.42 0.59 6.82
N ARG A 184 28.96 -0.26 5.88
CA ARG A 184 29.51 -1.60 5.65
C ARG A 184 30.65 -1.57 4.63
N SER A 185 31.72 -0.82 4.97
CA SER A 185 32.93 -0.68 4.12
C SER A 185 33.65 -2.01 3.86
N ASP A 186 33.42 -3.02 4.71
CA ASP A 186 33.89 -4.40 4.50
C ASP A 186 33.40 -5.02 3.17
N TYR A 187 32.30 -4.50 2.59
CA TYR A 187 31.79 -4.90 1.28
C TYR A 187 32.29 -4.09 0.09
N ALA A 188 33.15 -3.08 0.31
CA ALA A 188 33.61 -2.18 -0.76
C ALA A 188 34.30 -2.93 -1.92
N HIS A 189 35.00 -4.03 -1.63
CA HIS A 189 35.70 -4.85 -2.62
C HIS A 189 34.75 -5.63 -3.57
N ARG A 190 33.46 -5.75 -3.22
CA ARG A 190 32.43 -6.45 -4.03
C ARG A 190 31.64 -5.53 -4.94
N LEU A 191 31.95 -4.23 -4.92
CA LEU A 191 31.23 -3.19 -5.68
C LEU A 191 31.96 -2.78 -6.97
N GLY A 192 33.10 -3.40 -7.25
CA GLY A 192 34.00 -3.12 -8.40
C GLY A 192 33.41 -3.45 -9.76
#